data_aec7a3840e45f4b46ca24483ebead2f5
#
_entry.id   aec7a3840e45f4b46ca24483ebead2f5
#
_cell.length_a   1.000
_cell.length_b   1.000
_cell.length_c   1.000
_cell.angle_alpha   90.00
_cell.angle_beta   90.00
_cell.angle_gamma   90.00
#
_symmetry.space_group_name_H-M   'P 1'
#
loop_
_entity.id
_entity.type
_entity.pdbx_description
1 polymer ?
#
loop_
_entity_poly.entity_id
_entity_poly.type
_entity_poly.pdbx_seq_one_letter_code
_entity_poly.pdbx_strand_id
1 'polypeptide(L)'
;MSILSLSDLNERSREILRLVVDSYVESGEPVGSRTLARRLENNLSPATVRNVMADLQDLGLLYSPHTSAGRLPTGAGLKLFVSGLLEFGNLSSEEQMDIDARCAAGGNHMPSLFEQAGELLSGLSTHASFVIAPSQGRSISHIEFVRLAETRALVILVDDRGQVENRIIDLPPGLPASALVQAGNFLQARLQGRTLEAERDRILVELQQHRSELDELAARVVESGLAVQLDDPTPTTLVVKGQSQLLNNVAALDELQRLQSLFEVLERKESLLQLLNATEQGEGVQIFIGAEHELFALSGWSMVLAPLGNQVQDSERNNVVGAIGVIGPMRLNYARIVPMVDYTAQVIRRILD
;
A
#
# COMPACT_ATOMS: atom_id res chain seq x y z
N MET A 1 -19.05 -16.86 9.84
CA MET A 1 -18.58 -17.05 11.23
C MET A 1 -18.80 -15.73 11.95
N SER A 2 -19.41 -15.76 13.15
CA SER A 2 -19.60 -14.54 13.96
C SER A 2 -18.24 -13.95 14.29
N ILE A 3 -18.02 -12.66 14.04
CA ILE A 3 -16.78 -11.97 14.42
C ILE A 3 -16.79 -11.89 15.94
N LEU A 4 -15.89 -12.64 16.59
CA LEU A 4 -15.67 -12.58 18.04
C LEU A 4 -15.27 -11.15 18.41
N SER A 5 -15.97 -10.58 19.37
CA SER A 5 -15.66 -9.26 19.92
C SER A 5 -14.99 -9.39 21.29
N LEU A 6 -14.31 -8.32 21.74
CA LEU A 6 -13.74 -8.31 23.09
C LEU A 6 -14.77 -8.45 24.20
N SER A 7 -16.01 -8.03 23.97
CA SER A 7 -17.11 -8.21 24.92
C SER A 7 -17.44 -9.67 25.19
N ASP A 8 -17.10 -10.58 24.26
CA ASP A 8 -17.34 -12.02 24.39
C ASP A 8 -16.30 -12.69 25.30
N LEU A 9 -15.19 -12.02 25.61
CA LEU A 9 -14.16 -12.49 26.51
C LEU A 9 -14.33 -11.89 27.91
N ASN A 10 -14.23 -12.74 28.93
CA ASN A 10 -14.12 -12.26 30.32
C ASN A 10 -12.74 -11.58 30.55
N GLU A 11 -12.64 -10.80 31.63
CA GLU A 11 -11.44 -10.03 31.98
C GLU A 11 -10.18 -10.90 32.08
N ARG A 12 -10.31 -12.09 32.67
CA ARG A 12 -9.19 -13.05 32.81
C ARG A 12 -8.71 -13.57 31.46
N SER A 13 -9.63 -13.86 30.56
CA SER A 13 -9.29 -14.34 29.19
C SER A 13 -8.60 -13.23 28.39
N ARG A 14 -9.02 -11.98 28.57
CA ARG A 14 -8.37 -10.81 27.94
C ARG A 14 -6.93 -10.63 28.45
N GLU A 15 -6.75 -10.69 29.79
CA GLU A 15 -5.43 -10.58 30.41
C GLU A 15 -4.46 -11.68 29.94
N ILE A 16 -4.94 -12.94 29.90
CA ILE A 16 -4.12 -14.07 29.42
C ILE A 16 -3.82 -13.95 27.93
N LEU A 17 -4.79 -13.56 27.09
CA LEU A 17 -4.56 -13.32 25.66
C LEU A 17 -3.50 -12.22 25.46
N ARG A 18 -3.62 -11.10 26.18
CA ARG A 18 -2.63 -10.01 26.16
C ARG A 18 -1.23 -10.53 26.47
N LEU A 19 -1.05 -11.24 27.57
CA LEU A 19 0.25 -11.77 27.99
C LEU A 19 0.82 -12.81 27.00
N VAL A 20 -0.02 -13.62 26.36
CA VAL A 20 0.43 -14.55 25.31
C VAL A 20 0.95 -13.77 24.11
N VAL A 21 0.21 -12.73 23.66
CA VAL A 21 0.62 -11.92 22.51
C VAL A 21 1.87 -11.13 22.83
N ASP A 22 1.95 -10.46 23.97
CA ASP A 22 3.15 -9.70 24.39
C ASP A 22 4.39 -10.61 24.42
N SER A 23 4.27 -11.79 25.02
CA SER A 23 5.37 -12.76 25.07
C SER A 23 5.77 -13.28 23.69
N TYR A 24 4.80 -13.47 22.80
CA TYR A 24 5.04 -13.89 21.42
C TYR A 24 5.75 -12.81 20.60
N VAL A 25 5.35 -11.56 20.75
CA VAL A 25 6.01 -10.42 20.07
C VAL A 25 7.47 -10.31 20.53
N GLU A 26 7.72 -10.51 21.83
CA GLU A 26 9.08 -10.45 22.40
C GLU A 26 9.99 -11.59 21.93
N SER A 27 9.48 -12.85 21.96
CA SER A 27 10.33 -14.04 21.80
C SER A 27 10.17 -14.77 20.46
N GLY A 28 9.01 -14.65 19.81
CA GLY A 28 8.61 -15.47 18.67
C GLY A 28 8.28 -16.92 19.01
N GLU A 29 8.37 -17.32 20.29
CA GLU A 29 8.27 -18.71 20.75
C GLU A 29 6.92 -19.01 21.40
N PRO A 30 6.48 -20.29 21.38
CA PRO A 30 5.26 -20.72 22.08
C PRO A 30 5.35 -20.51 23.59
N VAL A 31 4.32 -19.92 24.18
CA VAL A 31 4.30 -19.54 25.59
C VAL A 31 3.61 -20.59 26.45
N GLY A 32 4.28 -21.04 27.50
CA GLY A 32 3.77 -22.04 28.43
C GLY A 32 2.97 -21.42 29.61
N SER A 33 1.94 -22.13 30.11
CA SER A 33 1.12 -21.67 31.23
C SER A 33 1.90 -21.37 32.52
N ARG A 34 3.02 -22.06 32.77
CA ARG A 34 3.91 -21.78 33.92
C ARG A 34 4.61 -20.43 33.80
N THR A 35 5.02 -20.06 32.59
CA THR A 35 5.66 -18.77 32.31
C THR A 35 4.67 -17.63 32.51
N LEU A 36 3.46 -17.79 31.98
CA LEU A 36 2.40 -16.78 32.13
C LEU A 36 1.96 -16.63 33.60
N ALA A 37 1.80 -17.74 34.33
CA ALA A 37 1.41 -17.69 35.75
C ALA A 37 2.40 -16.89 36.63
N ARG A 38 3.67 -16.80 36.21
CA ARG A 38 4.69 -15.99 36.91
C ARG A 38 4.63 -14.49 36.58
N ARG A 39 4.06 -14.13 35.40
CA ARG A 39 3.91 -12.74 34.92
C ARG A 39 2.60 -12.12 35.40
N LEU A 40 1.62 -12.96 35.80
CA LEU A 40 0.32 -12.50 36.27
C LEU A 40 0.40 -11.97 37.70
N GLU A 41 -0.07 -10.77 37.93
CA GLU A 41 -0.14 -10.15 39.27
C GLU A 41 -1.13 -10.85 40.20
N ASN A 42 -2.16 -11.51 39.63
CA ASN A 42 -3.28 -12.12 40.35
C ASN A 42 -3.03 -13.55 40.89
N ASN A 43 -1.78 -14.00 40.95
CA ASN A 43 -1.40 -15.31 41.53
C ASN A 43 -2.21 -16.52 41.04
N LEU A 44 -2.57 -16.55 39.76
CA LEU A 44 -3.30 -17.68 39.18
C LEU A 44 -2.41 -18.94 39.12
N SER A 45 -3.00 -20.12 39.44
CA SER A 45 -2.28 -21.35 39.30
C SER A 45 -1.95 -21.65 37.80
N PRO A 46 -0.81 -22.33 37.51
CA PRO A 46 -0.52 -22.74 36.15
C PRO A 46 -1.60 -23.64 35.52
N ALA A 47 -2.36 -24.37 36.34
CA ALA A 47 -3.49 -25.17 35.88
C ALA A 47 -4.66 -24.28 35.42
N THR A 48 -4.98 -23.23 36.16
CA THR A 48 -6.03 -22.27 35.79
C THR A 48 -5.65 -21.55 34.49
N VAL A 49 -4.40 -21.07 34.38
CA VAL A 49 -3.91 -20.43 33.14
C VAL A 49 -4.01 -21.40 31.94
N ARG A 50 -3.66 -22.69 32.13
CA ARG A 50 -3.77 -23.72 31.06
C ARG A 50 -5.21 -23.89 30.59
N ASN A 51 -6.18 -23.90 31.51
CA ASN A 51 -7.61 -24.05 31.16
C ASN A 51 -8.08 -22.85 30.34
N VAL A 52 -7.75 -21.60 30.75
CA VAL A 52 -8.11 -20.41 29.98
C VAL A 52 -7.43 -20.39 28.61
N MET A 53 -6.17 -20.85 28.53
CA MET A 53 -5.49 -20.97 27.21
C MET A 53 -6.17 -22.03 26.32
N ALA A 54 -6.76 -23.10 26.90
CA ALA A 54 -7.53 -24.08 26.14
C ALA A 54 -8.86 -23.46 25.67
N ASP A 55 -9.57 -22.73 26.51
CA ASP A 55 -10.79 -22.00 26.13
C ASP A 55 -10.52 -21.01 24.98
N LEU A 56 -9.42 -20.25 25.06
CA LEU A 56 -9.00 -19.33 23.99
C LEU A 56 -8.61 -20.07 22.70
N GLN A 57 -8.07 -21.28 22.81
CA GLN A 57 -7.80 -22.14 21.65
C GLN A 57 -9.09 -22.65 21.01
N ASP A 58 -10.06 -23.08 21.80
CA ASP A 58 -11.36 -23.52 21.30
C ASP A 58 -12.12 -22.38 20.60
N LEU A 59 -11.90 -21.15 21.04
CA LEU A 59 -12.38 -19.93 20.38
C LEU A 59 -11.57 -19.55 19.11
N GLY A 60 -10.52 -20.30 18.76
CA GLY A 60 -9.68 -20.04 17.59
C GLY A 60 -8.73 -18.83 17.73
N LEU A 61 -8.53 -18.31 18.95
CA LEU A 61 -7.65 -17.16 19.20
C LEU A 61 -6.19 -17.58 19.46
N LEU A 62 -5.99 -18.82 19.95
CA LEU A 62 -4.69 -19.43 20.16
C LEU A 62 -4.58 -20.75 19.41
N TYR A 63 -3.36 -21.22 19.18
CA TYR A 63 -3.10 -22.57 18.68
C TYR A 63 -1.84 -23.16 19.32
N SER A 64 -1.70 -24.47 19.22
CA SER A 64 -0.51 -25.19 19.67
C SER A 64 0.22 -25.78 18.46
N PRO A 65 1.47 -25.43 18.18
CA PRO A 65 2.22 -26.01 17.06
C PRO A 65 2.49 -27.50 17.27
N HIS A 66 2.65 -27.94 18.54
CA HIS A 66 2.85 -29.35 18.93
C HIS A 66 2.17 -29.63 20.26
N THR A 67 1.84 -30.90 20.54
CA THR A 67 1.07 -31.34 21.71
C THR A 67 1.72 -30.95 23.06
N SER A 68 3.03 -30.84 23.12
CA SER A 68 3.80 -30.45 24.32
C SER A 68 4.28 -29.01 24.31
N ALA A 69 4.06 -28.27 23.20
CA ALA A 69 4.44 -26.89 23.09
C ALA A 69 3.48 -25.98 23.89
N GLY A 70 3.91 -24.77 24.17
CA GLY A 70 3.03 -23.71 24.66
C GLY A 70 1.93 -23.35 23.64
N ARG A 71 1.43 -22.16 23.75
CA ARG A 71 0.44 -21.60 22.80
C ARG A 71 1.02 -20.39 22.07
N LEU A 72 0.58 -20.24 20.82
CA LEU A 72 0.83 -19.11 19.96
C LEU A 72 -0.50 -18.45 19.61
N PRO A 73 -0.52 -17.12 19.39
CA PRO A 73 -1.71 -16.46 18.89
C PRO A 73 -1.96 -16.82 17.42
N THR A 74 -3.22 -16.96 17.04
CA THR A 74 -3.65 -17.02 15.64
C THR A 74 -3.71 -15.60 15.05
N GLY A 75 -3.90 -15.47 13.72
CA GLY A 75 -4.19 -14.17 13.10
C GLY A 75 -5.41 -13.49 13.73
N ALA A 76 -6.48 -14.23 14.00
CA ALA A 76 -7.67 -13.75 14.69
C ALA A 76 -7.36 -13.27 16.12
N GLY A 77 -6.55 -14.01 16.86
CA GLY A 77 -6.11 -13.62 18.20
C GLY A 77 -5.30 -12.33 18.21
N LEU A 78 -4.36 -12.20 17.27
CA LEU A 78 -3.58 -10.97 17.10
C LEU A 78 -4.46 -9.79 16.71
N LYS A 79 -5.39 -9.97 15.77
CA LYS A 79 -6.30 -8.92 15.33
C LYS A 79 -7.19 -8.44 16.48
N LEU A 80 -7.76 -9.36 17.24
CA LEU A 80 -8.58 -9.04 18.42
C LEU A 80 -7.75 -8.27 19.46
N PHE A 81 -6.50 -8.67 19.70
CA PHE A 81 -5.58 -7.97 20.58
C PHE A 81 -5.30 -6.55 20.11
N VAL A 82 -4.91 -6.38 18.83
CA VAL A 82 -4.56 -5.07 18.28
C VAL A 82 -5.76 -4.12 18.24
N SER A 83 -6.95 -4.63 17.91
CA SER A 83 -8.16 -3.79 17.80
C SER A 83 -8.75 -3.35 19.13
N GLY A 84 -8.36 -3.93 20.25
CA GLY A 84 -9.03 -3.59 21.46
C GLY A 84 -8.30 -3.82 22.80
N LEU A 85 -7.16 -4.49 22.81
CA LEU A 85 -6.37 -4.70 24.02
C LEU A 85 -5.01 -3.96 23.96
N LEU A 86 -4.58 -3.55 22.78
CA LEU A 86 -3.32 -2.89 22.58
C LEU A 86 -3.42 -1.43 22.99
N GLU A 87 -2.59 -1.02 23.93
CA GLU A 87 -2.33 0.39 24.22
C GLU A 87 -1.23 0.88 23.27
N PHE A 88 -1.56 1.81 22.38
CA PHE A 88 -0.57 2.40 21.48
C PHE A 88 0.38 3.29 22.28
N GLY A 89 1.67 3.07 22.07
CA GLY A 89 2.71 3.94 22.60
C GLY A 89 2.67 5.33 21.96
N ASN A 90 3.25 6.30 22.61
CA ASN A 90 3.51 7.61 21.99
C ASN A 90 4.93 7.62 21.44
N LEU A 91 5.10 8.25 20.28
CA LEU A 91 6.44 8.54 19.76
C LEU A 91 7.15 9.51 20.69
N SER A 92 8.44 9.29 20.93
CA SER A 92 9.27 10.25 21.62
C SER A 92 9.42 11.54 20.80
N SER A 93 9.69 12.66 21.47
CA SER A 93 9.93 13.92 20.78
C SER A 93 11.11 13.85 19.81
N GLU A 94 12.09 13.01 20.08
CA GLU A 94 13.25 12.78 19.22
C GLU A 94 12.85 12.04 17.94
N GLU A 95 12.03 10.98 18.06
CA GLU A 95 11.49 10.25 16.89
C GLU A 95 10.61 11.15 16.03
N GLN A 96 9.77 11.98 16.62
CA GLN A 96 8.93 12.96 15.90
C GLN A 96 9.79 13.97 15.13
N MET A 97 10.82 14.54 15.79
CA MET A 97 11.73 15.48 15.12
C MET A 97 12.52 14.84 13.98
N ASP A 98 12.96 13.57 14.12
CA ASP A 98 13.66 12.85 13.05
C ASP A 98 12.72 12.61 11.84
N ILE A 99 11.46 12.23 12.09
CA ILE A 99 10.44 12.07 11.06
C ILE A 99 10.18 13.39 10.33
N ASP A 100 9.93 14.48 11.07
CA ASP A 100 9.68 15.80 10.49
C ASP A 100 10.88 16.28 9.64
N ALA A 101 12.11 16.16 10.16
CA ALA A 101 13.32 16.62 9.49
C ALA A 101 13.59 15.85 8.18
N ARG A 102 13.45 14.53 8.19
CA ARG A 102 13.71 13.70 7.00
C ARG A 102 12.63 13.84 5.94
N CYS A 103 11.36 13.88 6.34
CA CYS A 103 10.29 14.16 5.38
C CYS A 103 10.44 15.56 4.77
N ALA A 104 10.78 16.58 5.55
CA ALA A 104 11.04 17.92 5.05
C ALA A 104 12.24 17.99 4.08
N ALA A 105 13.29 17.18 4.29
CA ALA A 105 14.44 17.09 3.39
C ALA A 105 14.08 16.56 2.00
N GLY A 106 13.00 15.77 1.86
CA GLY A 106 12.46 15.32 0.56
C GLY A 106 11.88 16.45 -0.28
N GLY A 107 11.56 17.58 0.34
CA GLY A 107 10.96 18.74 -0.30
C GLY A 107 9.59 18.41 -0.93
N ASN A 108 9.15 19.28 -1.87
CA ASN A 108 7.87 19.10 -2.58
C ASN A 108 7.95 18.08 -3.74
N HIS A 109 9.07 17.40 -3.90
CA HIS A 109 9.24 16.41 -4.95
C HIS A 109 8.78 15.04 -4.45
N MET A 110 7.55 14.65 -4.80
CA MET A 110 6.88 13.44 -4.28
C MET A 110 7.74 12.16 -4.30
N PRO A 111 8.45 11.80 -5.39
CA PRO A 111 9.29 10.60 -5.39
C PRO A 111 10.38 10.64 -4.31
N SER A 112 11.06 11.76 -4.13
CA SER A 112 12.09 11.92 -3.09
C SER A 112 11.50 11.87 -1.69
N LEU A 113 10.34 12.49 -1.48
CA LEU A 113 9.61 12.45 -0.22
C LEU A 113 9.24 11.00 0.15
N PHE A 114 8.69 10.24 -0.80
CA PHE A 114 8.31 8.84 -0.57
C PHE A 114 9.51 7.92 -0.32
N GLU A 115 10.62 8.16 -1.03
CA GLU A 115 11.86 7.42 -0.79
C GLU A 115 12.41 7.67 0.62
N GLN A 116 12.47 8.93 1.05
CA GLN A 116 12.98 9.30 2.36
C GLN A 116 12.07 8.81 3.50
N ALA A 117 10.76 8.96 3.34
CA ALA A 117 9.79 8.46 4.31
C ALA A 117 9.86 6.92 4.43
N GLY A 118 10.00 6.21 3.31
CA GLY A 118 10.18 4.77 3.30
C GLY A 118 11.48 4.35 3.99
N GLU A 119 12.60 4.99 3.67
CA GLU A 119 13.90 4.69 4.29
C GLU A 119 13.89 4.94 5.80
N LEU A 120 13.28 6.04 6.23
CA LEU A 120 13.09 6.38 7.63
C LEU A 120 12.25 5.34 8.38
N LEU A 121 11.08 5.00 7.86
CA LEU A 121 10.21 3.99 8.47
C LEU A 121 10.88 2.63 8.57
N SER A 122 11.62 2.23 7.53
CA SER A 122 12.39 0.98 7.57
C SER A 122 13.48 1.02 8.66
N GLY A 123 14.19 2.14 8.79
CA GLY A 123 15.22 2.32 9.82
C GLY A 123 14.66 2.27 11.23
N LEU A 124 13.57 3.02 11.50
CA LEU A 124 12.95 3.10 12.84
C LEU A 124 12.22 1.81 13.23
N SER A 125 11.53 1.18 12.29
CA SER A 125 10.78 -0.05 12.54
C SER A 125 11.65 -1.30 12.56
N THR A 126 12.85 -1.27 11.96
CA THR A 126 13.70 -2.44 11.67
C THR A 126 13.04 -3.50 10.79
N HIS A 127 12.07 -3.07 9.97
CA HIS A 127 11.31 -3.90 9.04
C HIS A 127 11.29 -3.26 7.64
N ALA A 128 10.78 -3.98 6.65
CA ALA A 128 10.59 -3.37 5.34
C ALA A 128 9.44 -2.36 5.40
N SER A 129 9.64 -1.22 4.77
CA SER A 129 8.62 -0.22 4.55
C SER A 129 8.26 -0.14 3.07
N PHE A 130 7.09 0.34 2.78
CA PHE A 130 6.67 0.59 1.41
C PHE A 130 5.75 1.81 1.33
N VAL A 131 5.82 2.45 0.18
CA VAL A 131 4.91 3.53 -0.20
C VAL A 131 4.27 3.15 -1.51
N ILE A 132 2.95 3.13 -1.54
CA ILE A 132 2.14 2.96 -2.74
C ILE A 132 1.53 4.31 -3.04
N ALA A 133 1.80 4.84 -4.22
CA ALA A 133 1.19 6.08 -4.67
C ALA A 133 0.78 5.96 -6.13
N PRO A 134 -0.33 6.60 -6.55
CA PRO A 134 -0.58 6.77 -7.96
C PRO A 134 0.62 7.53 -8.54
N SER A 135 1.16 7.04 -9.62
CA SER A 135 2.15 7.80 -10.37
C SER A 135 1.45 9.08 -10.82
N GLN A 136 1.96 10.23 -10.41
CA GLN A 136 1.48 11.47 -11.01
C GLN A 136 1.70 11.36 -12.51
N GLY A 137 0.64 11.52 -13.28
CA GLY A 137 0.72 11.54 -14.71
C GLY A 137 1.86 12.47 -15.11
N ARG A 138 2.77 11.99 -15.95
CA ARG A 138 3.93 12.78 -16.36
C ARG A 138 3.44 13.92 -17.23
N SER A 139 3.88 15.14 -16.93
CA SER A 139 3.55 16.26 -17.81
C SER A 139 4.24 16.06 -19.15
N ILE A 140 3.47 16.16 -20.22
CA ILE A 140 3.95 15.93 -21.58
C ILE A 140 4.63 17.23 -22.06
N SER A 141 5.90 17.12 -22.42
CA SER A 141 6.65 18.21 -23.06
C SER A 141 6.50 18.16 -24.57
N HIS A 142 6.44 16.95 -25.14
CA HIS A 142 6.32 16.78 -26.60
C HIS A 142 5.52 15.52 -26.95
N ILE A 143 4.69 15.62 -28.02
CA ILE A 143 3.96 14.50 -28.60
C ILE A 143 4.09 14.55 -30.14
N GLU A 144 4.41 13.42 -30.74
CA GLU A 144 4.55 13.28 -32.19
C GLU A 144 3.98 11.97 -32.69
N PHE A 145 3.41 11.99 -33.89
CA PHE A 145 2.92 10.81 -34.59
C PHE A 145 3.78 10.54 -35.82
N VAL A 146 4.42 9.38 -35.86
CA VAL A 146 5.27 8.94 -36.96
C VAL A 146 4.61 7.77 -37.68
N ARG A 147 4.35 7.91 -38.98
CA ARG A 147 3.77 6.83 -39.78
C ARG A 147 4.77 5.68 -39.96
N LEU A 148 4.39 4.47 -39.54
CA LEU A 148 5.18 3.24 -39.75
C LEU A 148 4.74 2.46 -40.97
N ALA A 149 3.41 2.42 -41.22
CA ALA A 149 2.79 1.71 -42.34
C ALA A 149 1.49 2.43 -42.73
N GLU A 150 0.79 1.93 -43.74
CA GLU A 150 -0.48 2.50 -44.22
C GLU A 150 -1.53 2.55 -43.11
N THR A 151 -1.57 1.54 -42.24
CA THR A 151 -2.55 1.40 -41.15
C THR A 151 -1.93 1.47 -39.76
N ARG A 152 -0.67 1.94 -39.61
CA ARG A 152 0.01 1.96 -38.30
C ARG A 152 0.87 3.22 -38.15
N ALA A 153 0.79 3.81 -36.98
CA ALA A 153 1.67 4.91 -36.58
C ALA A 153 2.31 4.64 -35.20
N LEU A 154 3.47 5.22 -34.99
CA LEU A 154 4.14 5.32 -33.71
C LEU A 154 3.76 6.65 -33.08
N VAL A 155 3.27 6.62 -31.84
CA VAL A 155 3.11 7.79 -30.98
C VAL A 155 4.36 7.91 -30.12
N ILE A 156 5.02 9.04 -30.16
CA ILE A 156 6.18 9.37 -29.34
C ILE A 156 5.73 10.41 -28.34
N LEU A 157 5.85 10.07 -27.06
CA LEU A 157 5.58 10.97 -25.93
C LEU A 157 6.88 11.27 -25.21
N VAL A 158 7.17 12.54 -25.00
CA VAL A 158 8.33 12.98 -24.20
C VAL A 158 7.80 13.71 -22.98
N ASP A 159 8.22 13.28 -21.80
CA ASP A 159 7.86 13.95 -20.55
C ASP A 159 8.78 15.15 -20.24
N ASP A 160 8.47 15.89 -19.18
CA ASP A 160 9.23 17.05 -18.70
C ASP A 160 10.65 16.70 -18.20
N ARG A 161 10.94 15.41 -17.99
CA ARG A 161 12.26 14.88 -17.62
C ARG A 161 13.05 14.35 -18.81
N GLY A 162 12.51 14.46 -20.03
CA GLY A 162 13.13 13.97 -21.26
C GLY A 162 13.03 12.45 -21.42
N GLN A 163 12.20 11.75 -20.66
CA GLN A 163 11.93 10.33 -20.89
C GLN A 163 11.01 10.18 -22.10
N VAL A 164 11.33 9.19 -22.94
CA VAL A 164 10.60 8.93 -24.19
C VAL A 164 9.80 7.66 -24.04
N GLU A 165 8.51 7.76 -24.25
CA GLU A 165 7.59 6.64 -24.33
C GLU A 165 7.10 6.46 -25.76
N ASN A 166 7.15 5.23 -26.28
CA ASN A 166 6.74 4.90 -27.63
C ASN A 166 5.58 3.94 -27.62
N ARG A 167 4.53 4.23 -28.42
CA ARG A 167 3.38 3.33 -28.57
C ARG A 167 2.96 3.22 -30.02
N ILE A 168 2.52 2.05 -30.44
CA ILE A 168 2.01 1.82 -31.77
C ILE A 168 0.47 1.89 -31.71
N ILE A 169 -0.10 2.67 -32.63
CA ILE A 169 -1.55 2.79 -32.83
C ILE A 169 -1.96 2.32 -34.20
N ASP A 170 -3.15 1.80 -34.33
CA ASP A 170 -3.77 1.48 -35.60
C ASP A 170 -4.43 2.71 -36.21
N LEU A 171 -4.21 2.90 -37.50
CA LEU A 171 -4.75 4.01 -38.27
C LEU A 171 -5.88 3.55 -39.19
N PRO A 172 -6.90 4.35 -39.40
CA PRO A 172 -7.89 4.08 -40.45
C PRO A 172 -7.24 4.08 -41.81
N PRO A 173 -7.69 3.18 -42.72
CA PRO A 173 -7.14 3.12 -44.10
C PRO A 173 -7.41 4.42 -44.84
N GLY A 174 -6.46 4.80 -45.69
CA GLY A 174 -6.56 6.03 -46.50
C GLY A 174 -6.28 7.36 -45.75
N LEU A 175 -5.76 7.30 -44.51
CA LEU A 175 -5.43 8.49 -43.72
C LEU A 175 -4.29 9.30 -44.41
N PRO A 176 -4.48 10.60 -44.71
CA PRO A 176 -3.41 11.45 -45.24
C PRO A 176 -2.34 11.74 -44.19
N ALA A 177 -1.10 11.99 -44.65
CA ALA A 177 -0.02 12.35 -43.71
C ALA A 177 -0.30 13.65 -42.94
N SER A 178 -1.02 14.57 -43.55
CA SER A 178 -1.44 15.83 -42.92
C SER A 178 -2.33 15.64 -41.68
N ALA A 179 -3.15 14.58 -41.63
CA ALA A 179 -4.00 14.27 -40.50
C ALA A 179 -3.19 13.89 -39.25
N LEU A 180 -2.05 13.18 -39.39
CA LEU A 180 -1.15 12.87 -38.29
C LEU A 180 -0.49 14.14 -37.73
N VAL A 181 -0.06 15.05 -38.60
CA VAL A 181 0.52 16.33 -38.21
C VAL A 181 -0.51 17.21 -37.48
N GLN A 182 -1.74 17.26 -37.99
CA GLN A 182 -2.82 18.01 -37.35
C GLN A 182 -3.15 17.44 -35.95
N ALA A 183 -3.25 16.11 -35.83
CA ALA A 183 -3.50 15.44 -34.56
C ALA A 183 -2.36 15.71 -33.55
N GLY A 184 -1.09 15.64 -33.99
CA GLY A 184 0.07 15.96 -33.18
C GLY A 184 0.05 17.40 -32.68
N ASN A 185 -0.16 18.36 -33.56
CA ASN A 185 -0.25 19.77 -33.20
C ASN A 185 -1.40 20.06 -32.24
N PHE A 186 -2.54 19.45 -32.48
CA PHE A 186 -3.73 19.59 -31.62
C PHE A 186 -3.45 19.09 -30.20
N LEU A 187 -2.88 17.91 -30.05
CA LEU A 187 -2.54 17.35 -28.74
C LEU A 187 -1.39 18.10 -28.08
N GLN A 188 -0.35 18.47 -28.85
CA GLN A 188 0.78 19.24 -28.33
C GLN A 188 0.33 20.55 -27.67
N ALA A 189 -0.57 21.30 -28.31
CA ALA A 189 -1.05 22.57 -27.78
C ALA A 189 -1.83 22.43 -26.47
N ARG A 190 -2.43 21.27 -26.22
CA ARG A 190 -3.27 21.00 -25.04
C ARG A 190 -2.54 20.29 -23.92
N LEU A 191 -1.58 19.46 -24.25
CA LEU A 191 -0.87 18.61 -23.31
C LEU A 191 0.46 19.21 -22.83
N GLN A 192 0.97 20.27 -23.47
CA GLN A 192 2.24 20.87 -23.08
C GLN A 192 2.22 21.35 -21.63
N GLY A 193 3.08 20.75 -20.78
CA GLY A 193 3.16 21.03 -19.35
C GLY A 193 2.00 20.49 -18.53
N ARG A 194 1.16 19.61 -19.11
CA ARG A 194 0.01 19.00 -18.47
C ARG A 194 0.08 17.48 -18.56
N THR A 195 -0.61 16.81 -17.68
CA THR A 195 -0.70 15.34 -17.71
C THR A 195 -1.83 14.91 -18.66
N LEU A 196 -1.64 13.79 -19.34
CA LEU A 196 -2.64 13.28 -20.28
C LEU A 196 -3.93 12.89 -19.54
N GLU A 197 -3.81 12.34 -18.32
CA GLU A 197 -4.93 11.93 -17.48
C GLU A 197 -5.82 13.12 -17.10
N ALA A 198 -5.21 14.25 -16.72
CA ALA A 198 -5.96 15.46 -16.33
C ALA A 198 -6.69 16.14 -17.48
N GLU A 199 -6.14 16.08 -18.70
CA GLU A 199 -6.71 16.79 -19.86
C GLU A 199 -7.53 15.89 -20.79
N ARG A 200 -7.47 14.59 -20.62
CA ARG A 200 -8.11 13.61 -21.51
C ARG A 200 -9.61 13.88 -21.72
N ASP A 201 -10.36 13.97 -20.62
CA ASP A 201 -11.81 14.13 -20.68
C ASP A 201 -12.18 15.49 -21.31
N ARG A 202 -11.40 16.51 -21.02
CA ARG A 202 -11.52 17.83 -21.66
C ARG A 202 -11.29 17.76 -23.16
N ILE A 203 -10.21 17.07 -23.57
CA ILE A 203 -9.87 16.91 -24.99
C ILE A 203 -10.98 16.13 -25.71
N LEU A 204 -11.52 15.07 -25.10
CA LEU A 204 -12.62 14.30 -25.68
C LEU A 204 -13.90 15.12 -25.84
N VAL A 205 -14.26 15.94 -24.83
CA VAL A 205 -15.41 16.85 -24.91
C VAL A 205 -15.18 17.92 -25.99
N GLU A 206 -13.99 18.48 -26.05
CA GLU A 206 -13.61 19.49 -27.05
C GLU A 206 -13.64 18.93 -28.48
N LEU A 207 -13.17 17.69 -28.68
CA LEU A 207 -13.26 16.99 -29.97
C LEU A 207 -14.71 16.82 -30.43
N GLN A 208 -15.63 16.58 -29.51
CA GLN A 208 -17.05 16.47 -29.83
C GLN A 208 -17.69 17.82 -30.19
N GLN A 209 -17.25 18.91 -29.56
CA GLN A 209 -17.81 20.25 -29.75
C GLN A 209 -17.22 20.98 -30.96
N HIS A 210 -15.93 20.75 -31.29
CA HIS A 210 -15.21 21.47 -32.32
C HIS A 210 -14.80 20.60 -33.51
N ARG A 211 -15.70 19.69 -33.96
CA ARG A 211 -15.48 18.87 -35.17
C ARG A 211 -15.21 19.66 -36.45
N SER A 212 -15.43 20.98 -36.44
CA SER A 212 -15.18 21.87 -37.58
C SER A 212 -13.71 22.33 -37.72
N GLU A 213 -12.90 22.21 -36.67
CA GLU A 213 -11.49 22.66 -36.67
C GLU A 213 -10.52 21.54 -37.01
N LEU A 214 -10.91 20.27 -36.77
CA LEU A 214 -10.14 19.08 -37.12
C LEU A 214 -10.85 18.31 -38.22
N ASP A 215 -10.09 17.92 -39.23
CA ASP A 215 -10.54 16.92 -40.20
C ASP A 215 -11.00 15.65 -39.46
N GLU A 216 -12.12 15.05 -39.83
CA GLU A 216 -12.70 13.86 -39.17
C GLU A 216 -11.67 12.74 -39.00
N LEU A 217 -10.72 12.65 -39.91
CA LEU A 217 -9.64 11.65 -39.86
C LEU A 217 -8.59 12.00 -38.78
N ALA A 218 -8.29 13.29 -38.59
CA ALA A 218 -7.38 13.73 -37.53
C ALA A 218 -8.01 13.54 -36.14
N ALA A 219 -9.31 13.77 -36.00
CA ALA A 219 -10.04 13.49 -34.77
C ALA A 219 -9.97 12.01 -34.36
N ARG A 220 -10.12 11.07 -35.31
CA ARG A 220 -9.97 9.64 -35.04
C ARG A 220 -8.55 9.24 -34.61
N VAL A 221 -7.50 9.92 -35.13
CA VAL A 221 -6.12 9.70 -34.70
C VAL A 221 -5.95 10.17 -33.24
N VAL A 222 -6.52 11.31 -32.87
CA VAL A 222 -6.50 11.80 -31.49
C VAL A 222 -7.20 10.84 -30.56
N GLU A 223 -8.41 10.39 -30.91
CA GLU A 223 -9.15 9.39 -30.15
C GLU A 223 -8.36 8.08 -29.97
N SER A 224 -7.74 7.57 -31.05
CA SER A 224 -6.89 6.38 -30.99
C SER A 224 -5.65 6.61 -30.13
N GLY A 225 -4.99 7.77 -30.24
CA GLY A 225 -3.84 8.14 -29.41
C GLY A 225 -4.17 8.27 -27.93
N LEU A 226 -5.35 8.79 -27.60
CA LEU A 226 -5.86 8.86 -26.23
C LEU A 226 -6.34 7.51 -25.69
N ALA A 227 -6.89 6.65 -26.55
CA ALA A 227 -7.40 5.32 -26.17
C ALA A 227 -6.28 4.34 -25.80
N VAL A 228 -5.11 4.47 -26.41
CA VAL A 228 -3.96 3.58 -26.16
C VAL A 228 -3.45 3.62 -24.71
N GLN A 229 -3.80 4.66 -23.96
CA GLN A 229 -3.46 4.76 -22.53
C GLN A 229 -4.50 4.13 -21.62
N LEU A 230 -5.62 3.64 -22.16
CA LEU A 230 -6.73 3.05 -21.39
C LEU A 230 -6.47 1.64 -20.87
N ASP A 231 -5.52 0.92 -21.48
CA ASP A 231 -5.17 -0.43 -21.05
C ASP A 231 -4.24 -0.47 -19.83
N ASP A 232 -3.75 0.69 -19.38
CA ASP A 232 -2.93 0.78 -18.18
C ASP A 232 -3.70 1.58 -17.11
N PRO A 233 -4.39 0.89 -16.17
CA PRO A 233 -5.02 1.56 -15.05
C PRO A 233 -3.96 2.40 -14.33
N THR A 234 -4.31 3.57 -13.82
CA THR A 234 -3.45 4.59 -13.21
C THR A 234 -2.09 4.04 -12.78
N PRO A 235 -0.98 4.50 -13.41
CA PRO A 235 0.33 3.97 -13.10
C PRO A 235 0.58 4.12 -11.59
N THR A 236 0.76 3.00 -10.92
CA THR A 236 0.98 2.97 -9.47
C THR A 236 2.46 2.79 -9.22
N THR A 237 3.07 3.71 -8.48
CA THR A 237 4.46 3.61 -8.07
C THR A 237 4.53 2.90 -6.74
N LEU A 238 5.32 1.83 -6.67
CA LEU A 238 5.68 1.15 -5.43
C LEU A 238 7.12 1.46 -5.09
N VAL A 239 7.34 2.10 -3.95
CA VAL A 239 8.69 2.26 -3.35
C VAL A 239 8.79 1.29 -2.20
N VAL A 240 9.77 0.38 -2.23
CA VAL A 240 10.06 -0.56 -1.12
C VAL A 240 11.46 -0.27 -0.60
N LYS A 241 11.58 -0.11 0.72
CA LYS A 241 12.85 0.10 1.41
C LYS A 241 13.04 -0.95 2.52
N GLY A 242 14.29 -1.29 2.80
CA GLY A 242 14.61 -2.25 3.86
C GLY A 242 14.25 -3.71 3.56
N GLN A 243 14.25 -4.12 2.29
CA GLN A 243 13.99 -5.52 1.89
C GLN A 243 14.95 -6.51 2.58
N SER A 244 16.19 -6.12 2.84
CA SER A 244 17.15 -6.92 3.60
C SER A 244 16.70 -7.24 5.02
N GLN A 245 15.88 -6.37 5.63
CA GLN A 245 15.32 -6.59 6.97
C GLN A 245 14.36 -7.79 6.99
N LEU A 246 13.65 -8.05 5.89
CA LEU A 246 12.78 -9.22 5.76
C LEU A 246 13.59 -10.53 5.78
N LEU A 247 14.79 -10.52 5.20
CA LEU A 247 15.68 -11.68 5.17
C LEU A 247 16.29 -12.00 6.54
N ASN A 248 16.48 -11.00 7.41
CA ASN A 248 17.04 -11.20 8.75
C ASN A 248 16.14 -12.07 9.65
N ASN A 249 14.86 -12.19 9.31
CA ASN A 249 13.89 -12.97 10.06
C ASN A 249 13.64 -14.36 9.46
N VAL A 250 14.37 -14.73 8.39
CA VAL A 250 14.18 -16.01 7.68
C VAL A 250 15.12 -17.05 8.32
N ALA A 251 14.54 -17.98 9.06
CA ALA A 251 15.29 -19.08 9.70
C ALA A 251 15.10 -20.44 8.98
N ALA A 252 14.09 -20.58 8.12
CA ALA A 252 13.73 -21.83 7.46
C ALA A 252 13.40 -21.63 5.96
N LEU A 253 13.54 -22.73 5.18
CA LEU A 253 13.23 -22.73 3.73
C LEU A 253 11.76 -22.34 3.43
N ASP A 254 10.83 -22.73 4.30
CA ASP A 254 9.42 -22.41 4.16
C ASP A 254 9.18 -20.89 4.28
N GLU A 255 9.98 -20.19 5.06
CA GLU A 255 9.92 -18.73 5.21
C GLU A 255 10.44 -18.02 3.95
N LEU A 256 11.44 -18.59 3.27
CA LEU A 256 11.89 -18.08 1.97
C LEU A 256 10.81 -18.18 0.90
N GLN A 257 10.06 -19.27 0.85
CA GLN A 257 8.95 -19.42 -0.09
C GLN A 257 7.83 -18.40 0.17
N ARG A 258 7.53 -18.18 1.45
CA ARG A 258 6.57 -17.14 1.86
C ARG A 258 7.04 -15.74 1.47
N LEU A 259 8.33 -15.47 1.59
CA LEU A 259 8.92 -14.19 1.17
C LEU A 259 8.85 -14.00 -0.36
N GLN A 260 9.12 -15.05 -1.13
CA GLN A 260 8.95 -15.01 -2.60
C GLN A 260 7.50 -14.69 -2.97
N SER A 261 6.52 -15.39 -2.38
CA SER A 261 5.10 -15.13 -2.61
C SER A 261 4.70 -13.70 -2.22
N LEU A 262 5.30 -13.13 -1.17
CA LEU A 262 5.09 -11.75 -0.79
C LEU A 262 5.54 -10.79 -1.90
N PHE A 263 6.75 -10.96 -2.44
CA PHE A 263 7.23 -10.11 -3.52
C PHE A 263 6.40 -10.25 -4.77
N GLU A 264 5.99 -11.48 -5.14
CA GLU A 264 5.08 -11.70 -6.27
C GLU A 264 3.75 -10.93 -6.15
N VAL A 265 3.19 -10.85 -4.92
CA VAL A 265 1.98 -10.06 -4.66
C VAL A 265 2.25 -8.56 -4.78
N LEU A 266 3.38 -8.09 -4.24
CA LEU A 266 3.76 -6.67 -4.30
C LEU A 266 4.14 -6.21 -5.72
N GLU A 267 4.57 -7.11 -6.59
CA GLU A 267 4.86 -6.82 -8.00
C GLU A 267 3.59 -6.76 -8.87
N ARG A 268 2.48 -7.37 -8.39
CA ARG A 268 1.21 -7.33 -9.12
C ARG A 268 0.48 -6.01 -8.90
N LYS A 269 0.24 -5.29 -9.97
CA LYS A 269 -0.44 -3.99 -9.96
C LYS A 269 -1.85 -4.06 -9.36
N GLU A 270 -2.59 -5.11 -9.70
CA GLU A 270 -3.93 -5.35 -9.18
C GLU A 270 -3.93 -5.47 -7.64
N SER A 271 -2.93 -6.15 -7.09
CA SER A 271 -2.78 -6.29 -5.63
C SER A 271 -2.50 -4.96 -4.96
N LEU A 272 -1.68 -4.10 -5.57
CA LEU A 272 -1.39 -2.76 -5.05
C LEU A 272 -2.63 -1.86 -5.07
N LEU A 273 -3.42 -1.91 -6.14
CA LEU A 273 -4.68 -1.16 -6.24
C LEU A 273 -5.70 -1.64 -5.20
N GLN A 274 -5.79 -2.95 -4.98
CA GLN A 274 -6.67 -3.51 -3.95
C GLN A 274 -6.25 -3.08 -2.55
N LEU A 275 -4.93 -2.98 -2.28
CA LEU A 275 -4.39 -2.44 -1.03
C LEU A 275 -4.75 -0.98 -0.83
N LEU A 276 -4.60 -0.16 -1.86
CA LEU A 276 -4.99 1.25 -1.83
C LEU A 276 -6.48 1.37 -1.51
N ASN A 277 -7.34 0.68 -2.25
CA ASN A 277 -8.79 0.70 -2.05
C ASN A 277 -9.18 0.24 -0.64
N ALA A 278 -8.55 -0.81 -0.11
CA ALA A 278 -8.80 -1.28 1.25
C ALA A 278 -8.36 -0.26 2.31
N THR A 279 -7.29 0.49 2.03
CA THR A 279 -6.80 1.53 2.94
C THR A 279 -7.67 2.78 2.91
N GLU A 280 -8.27 3.11 1.76
CA GLU A 280 -9.18 4.25 1.61
C GLU A 280 -10.54 4.04 2.26
N GLN A 281 -11.05 2.80 2.25
CA GLN A 281 -12.34 2.48 2.87
C GLN A 281 -12.28 2.46 4.40
N GLY A 282 -11.07 2.46 4.99
CA GLY A 282 -10.84 2.44 6.42
C GLY A 282 -10.53 3.83 6.98
N GLU A 283 -10.99 4.10 8.20
CA GLU A 283 -10.58 5.30 8.95
C GLU A 283 -9.20 5.07 9.59
N GLY A 284 -8.22 5.95 9.30
CA GLY A 284 -6.89 5.92 9.93
C GLY A 284 -6.02 4.73 9.49
N VAL A 285 -5.19 4.25 10.41
CA VAL A 285 -4.24 3.16 10.15
C VAL A 285 -4.96 1.83 10.01
N GLN A 286 -4.72 1.13 8.91
CA GLN A 286 -5.23 -0.21 8.65
C GLN A 286 -4.17 -1.27 8.96
N ILE A 287 -4.59 -2.37 9.59
CA ILE A 287 -3.70 -3.44 10.01
C ILE A 287 -4.20 -4.75 9.39
N PHE A 288 -3.34 -5.39 8.60
CA PHE A 288 -3.60 -6.66 7.94
C PHE A 288 -2.71 -7.73 8.57
N ILE A 289 -3.32 -8.79 9.14
CA ILE A 289 -2.61 -9.84 9.87
C ILE A 289 -2.94 -11.21 9.27
N GLY A 290 -1.92 -11.89 8.74
CA GLY A 290 -2.03 -13.27 8.26
C GLY A 290 -2.98 -13.46 7.08
N ALA A 291 -3.44 -14.71 6.89
CA ALA A 291 -4.23 -15.15 5.75
C ALA A 291 -5.71 -14.71 5.75
N GLU A 292 -6.14 -13.89 6.69
CA GLU A 292 -7.55 -13.48 6.81
C GLU A 292 -8.01 -12.52 5.69
N HIS A 293 -7.07 -11.92 4.99
CA HIS A 293 -7.36 -11.10 3.83
C HIS A 293 -7.01 -11.86 2.56
N GLU A 294 -7.94 -11.97 1.60
CA GLU A 294 -7.74 -12.72 0.33
C GLU A 294 -6.51 -12.25 -0.44
N LEU A 295 -6.14 -10.97 -0.30
CA LEU A 295 -4.93 -10.38 -0.88
C LEU A 295 -3.64 -10.92 -0.27
N PHE A 296 -3.69 -11.34 0.99
CA PHE A 296 -2.56 -11.81 1.76
C PHE A 296 -2.79 -13.24 2.23
N ALA A 297 -3.08 -14.17 1.31
CA ALA A 297 -2.99 -15.61 1.56
C ALA A 297 -1.58 -16.04 2.06
N LEU A 298 -0.77 -15.07 2.43
CA LEU A 298 0.59 -15.13 2.93
C LEU A 298 0.55 -15.42 4.42
N SER A 299 0.32 -16.69 4.76
CA SER A 299 0.46 -17.13 6.15
C SER A 299 1.84 -16.73 6.71
N GLY A 300 1.85 -15.88 7.74
CA GLY A 300 3.07 -15.49 8.44
C GLY A 300 3.51 -14.04 8.33
N TRP A 301 2.86 -13.22 7.49
CA TRP A 301 3.17 -11.79 7.34
C TRP A 301 2.05 -10.91 7.89
N SER A 302 2.41 -9.69 8.27
CA SER A 302 1.48 -8.63 8.60
C SER A 302 1.93 -7.30 8.03
N MET A 303 0.96 -6.41 7.80
CA MET A 303 1.17 -5.07 7.26
C MET A 303 0.43 -4.06 8.12
N VAL A 304 1.06 -2.89 8.29
CA VAL A 304 0.48 -1.71 8.92
C VAL A 304 0.52 -0.60 7.89
N LEU A 305 -0.64 -0.07 7.50
CA LEU A 305 -0.82 0.90 6.42
C LEU A 305 -1.54 2.14 6.91
N ALA A 306 -1.09 3.32 6.48
CA ALA A 306 -1.83 4.57 6.63
C ALA A 306 -2.07 5.23 5.27
N PRO A 307 -3.28 5.78 5.02
CA PRO A 307 -3.56 6.51 3.79
C PRO A 307 -2.78 7.84 3.77
N LEU A 308 -2.32 8.26 2.58
CA LEU A 308 -1.65 9.55 2.37
C LEU A 308 -2.61 10.66 1.89
N GLY A 309 -3.87 10.32 1.59
CA GLY A 309 -4.90 11.26 1.15
C GLY A 309 -5.69 11.86 2.31
N ASN A 310 -6.20 13.08 2.11
CA ASN A 310 -7.15 13.69 3.01
C ASN A 310 -8.55 13.15 2.69
N GLN A 311 -9.30 12.68 3.70
CA GLN A 311 -10.71 12.32 3.57
C GLN A 311 -11.60 13.59 3.53
N VAL A 312 -11.31 14.53 2.65
CA VAL A 312 -12.25 15.61 2.37
C VAL A 312 -13.25 15.07 1.36
N GLN A 313 -14.47 14.87 1.82
CA GLN A 313 -15.66 14.57 1.03
C GLN A 313 -15.98 15.75 0.08
N ASP A 314 -15.13 16.02 -0.87
CA ASP A 314 -15.49 16.86 -2.01
C ASP A 314 -15.74 15.92 -3.17
N SER A 315 -17.03 15.78 -3.51
CA SER A 315 -17.64 14.79 -4.40
C SER A 315 -17.18 14.85 -5.87
N GLU A 316 -16.12 15.58 -6.20
CA GLU A 316 -15.60 15.72 -7.57
C GLU A 316 -14.11 15.41 -7.74
N ARG A 317 -13.38 15.08 -6.65
CA ARG A 317 -11.98 14.66 -6.74
C ARG A 317 -11.73 13.51 -5.79
N ASN A 318 -11.88 12.27 -6.27
CA ASN A 318 -11.26 11.09 -5.67
C ASN A 318 -9.73 11.23 -5.77
N ASN A 319 -9.13 12.01 -4.90
CA ASN A 319 -7.68 12.14 -4.84
C ASN A 319 -7.11 11.02 -3.97
N VAL A 320 -6.91 9.85 -4.56
CA VAL A 320 -6.09 8.78 -3.99
C VAL A 320 -4.65 9.26 -4.00
N VAL A 321 -4.17 9.77 -2.87
CA VAL A 321 -2.78 10.24 -2.76
C VAL A 321 -1.82 9.09 -2.43
N GLY A 322 -2.33 7.90 -2.14
CA GLY A 322 -1.53 6.72 -1.88
C GLY A 322 -1.61 6.20 -0.45
N ALA A 323 -0.72 5.29 -0.10
CA ALA A 323 -0.59 4.72 1.23
C ALA A 323 0.88 4.49 1.58
N ILE A 324 1.21 4.62 2.86
CA ILE A 324 2.54 4.30 3.40
C ILE A 324 2.41 3.26 4.50
N GLY A 325 3.38 2.38 4.62
CA GLY A 325 3.32 1.38 5.66
C GLY A 325 4.58 0.55 5.86
N VAL A 326 4.44 -0.38 6.79
CA VAL A 326 5.48 -1.34 7.18
C VAL A 326 4.95 -2.75 6.99
N ILE A 327 5.80 -3.63 6.48
CA ILE A 327 5.55 -5.06 6.36
C ILE A 327 6.60 -5.84 7.15
N GLY A 328 6.14 -6.86 7.85
CA GLY A 328 7.01 -7.74 8.61
C GLY A 328 6.31 -9.03 9.04
N PRO A 329 6.96 -9.86 9.85
CA PRO A 329 6.36 -11.08 10.39
C PRO A 329 5.14 -10.74 11.25
N MET A 330 4.23 -11.69 11.48
CA MET A 330 3.04 -11.50 12.33
C MET A 330 3.37 -11.00 13.75
N ARG A 331 4.61 -11.16 14.21
CA ARG A 331 5.13 -10.67 15.50
C ARG A 331 5.65 -9.23 15.47
N LEU A 332 5.04 -8.36 14.67
CA LEU A 332 5.36 -6.94 14.69
C LEU A 332 5.07 -6.31 16.06
N ASN A 333 5.90 -5.38 16.49
CA ASN A 333 5.59 -4.53 17.63
C ASN A 333 4.56 -3.46 17.22
N TYR A 334 3.29 -3.86 17.16
CA TYR A 334 2.19 -3.00 16.72
C TYR A 334 2.07 -1.73 17.58
N ALA A 335 2.33 -1.83 18.90
CA ALA A 335 2.27 -0.70 19.82
C ALA A 335 3.21 0.44 19.42
N ARG A 336 4.34 0.12 18.80
CA ARG A 336 5.33 1.07 18.31
C ARG A 336 5.16 1.42 16.84
N ILE A 337 4.85 0.44 15.99
CA ILE A 337 4.80 0.61 14.53
C ILE A 337 3.58 1.43 14.11
N VAL A 338 2.42 1.21 14.72
CA VAL A 338 1.19 1.93 14.35
C VAL A 338 1.34 3.44 14.54
N PRO A 339 1.79 3.96 15.69
CA PRO A 339 2.04 5.39 15.85
C PRO A 339 3.09 5.96 14.89
N MET A 340 4.15 5.19 14.56
CA MET A 340 5.16 5.63 13.59
C MET A 340 4.56 5.81 12.19
N VAL A 341 3.82 4.81 11.72
CA VAL A 341 3.20 4.83 10.40
C VAL A 341 2.18 5.97 10.32
N ASP A 342 1.33 6.12 11.35
CA ASP A 342 0.32 7.17 11.41
C ASP A 342 0.96 8.57 11.40
N TYR A 343 1.93 8.81 12.26
CA TYR A 343 2.60 10.10 12.33
C TYR A 343 3.34 10.45 11.03
N THR A 344 4.05 9.47 10.44
CA THR A 344 4.72 9.68 9.15
C THR A 344 3.72 10.03 8.04
N ALA A 345 2.58 9.35 7.99
CA ALA A 345 1.53 9.68 7.04
C ALA A 345 0.95 11.08 7.26
N GLN A 346 0.78 11.50 8.53
CA GLN A 346 0.31 12.86 8.86
C GLN A 346 1.32 13.93 8.43
N VAL A 347 2.63 13.69 8.60
CA VAL A 347 3.68 14.62 8.16
C VAL A 347 3.69 14.74 6.65
N ILE A 348 3.62 13.62 5.92
CA ILE A 348 3.56 13.62 4.46
C ILE A 348 2.33 14.39 3.97
N ARG A 349 1.16 14.14 4.53
CA ARG A 349 -0.07 14.88 4.20
C ARG A 349 0.12 16.39 4.37
N ARG A 350 0.71 16.84 5.47
CA ARG A 350 1.02 18.26 5.72
C ARG A 350 1.97 18.88 4.70
N ILE A 351 2.86 18.09 4.12
CA ILE A 351 3.82 18.57 3.09
C ILE A 351 3.14 18.64 1.71
N LEU A 352 2.17 17.76 1.46
CA LEU A 352 1.46 17.67 0.18
C LEU A 352 0.27 18.64 0.06
N ASP A 353 -0.32 19.09 1.19
CA ASP A 353 -1.34 20.14 1.26
C ASP A 353 -0.72 21.53 1.03
#